data_83fc3d702092384bacbbb38ed022b9f8
#
_entry.id   83fc3d702092384bacbbb38ed022b9f8
#
_cell.length_a   1.000
_cell.length_b   1.000
_cell.length_c   1.000
_cell.angle_alpha   90.00
_cell.angle_beta   90.00
_cell.angle_gamma   90.00
#
_symmetry.space_group_name_H-M   'P 1'
#
loop_
_entity.id
_entity.type
_entity.pdbx_description
1 polymer ?
#
loop_
_entity_poly.entity_id
_entity_poly.type
_entity_poly.pdbx_seq_one_letter_code
_entity_poly.pdbx_strand_id
1 'polypeptide(L)'
;MRRKTRHLCNYCFMPGQEKEILKTGKTLEQFVAGLGLDGVELLVYRNVPYFESFEHVAVGVHLNYWPMWLAMYQNDKEVLGRFFTSKDALNDYYGTTYCMGWLRNIRANIKAALVEKPEYLVWHVAECTLEEVFTFKFEHSDMEIVTAAASVFNRVTDEIPEDVLVLFENLWWPGLRLTDP
;
A
#
# COMPACT_ATOMS: atom_id res chain seq x y z
N MET A 1 -16.28 25.15 -12.23
CA MET A 1 -15.45 24.43 -13.23
C MET A 1 -15.64 22.94 -13.04
N ARG A 2 -16.08 22.18 -14.06
CA ARG A 2 -16.04 20.71 -14.00
C ARG A 2 -14.58 20.28 -14.02
N ARG A 3 -14.11 19.56 -12.99
CA ARG A 3 -12.78 18.92 -13.04
C ARG A 3 -12.79 17.92 -14.20
N LYS A 4 -11.80 18.01 -15.07
CA LYS A 4 -11.60 17.03 -16.14
C LYS A 4 -11.31 15.68 -15.49
N THR A 5 -12.06 14.65 -15.86
CA THR A 5 -11.77 13.27 -15.46
C THR A 5 -10.42 12.87 -16.02
N ARG A 6 -9.57 12.27 -15.19
CA ARG A 6 -8.28 11.71 -15.61
C ARG A 6 -8.38 10.20 -15.67
N HIS A 7 -7.70 9.62 -16.62
CA HIS A 7 -7.58 8.18 -16.79
C HIS A 7 -6.18 7.75 -16.38
N LEU A 8 -6.09 6.95 -15.33
CA LEU A 8 -4.85 6.42 -14.82
C LEU A 8 -4.86 4.90 -14.98
N CYS A 9 -3.68 4.30 -15.05
CA CYS A 9 -3.55 2.86 -14.86
C CYS A 9 -2.69 2.55 -13.65
N ASN A 10 -2.99 1.45 -13.00
CA ASN A 10 -2.12 0.92 -11.96
C ASN A 10 -0.84 0.40 -12.61
N TYR A 11 0.28 0.84 -12.08
CA TYR A 11 1.59 0.39 -12.49
C TYR A 11 2.30 -0.27 -11.31
N CYS A 12 2.30 -1.59 -11.31
CA CYS A 12 3.06 -2.36 -10.34
C CYS A 12 4.51 -2.45 -10.81
N PHE A 13 5.41 -1.78 -10.09
CA PHE A 13 6.81 -1.83 -10.40
C PHE A 13 7.39 -3.21 -10.01
N MET A 14 7.67 -4.01 -11.02
CA MET A 14 8.47 -5.23 -10.87
C MET A 14 9.83 -5.03 -11.52
N PRO A 15 10.94 -5.42 -10.87
CA PRO A 15 12.25 -5.35 -11.48
C PRO A 15 12.26 -5.98 -12.87
N GLY A 16 12.58 -5.20 -13.89
CA GLY A 16 12.63 -5.66 -15.27
C GLY A 16 11.47 -5.23 -16.18
N GLN A 17 10.31 -4.85 -15.65
CA GLN A 17 9.22 -4.33 -16.50
C GLN A 17 9.58 -3.03 -17.20
N GLU A 18 10.33 -2.17 -16.56
CA GLU A 18 10.89 -0.96 -17.13
C GLU A 18 11.68 -1.26 -18.42
N LYS A 19 12.46 -2.34 -18.42
CA LYS A 19 13.22 -2.78 -19.59
C LYS A 19 12.34 -3.12 -20.80
N GLU A 20 11.15 -3.64 -20.56
CA GLU A 20 10.20 -3.97 -21.64
C GLU A 20 9.64 -2.69 -22.28
N ILE A 21 9.34 -1.67 -21.46
CA ILE A 21 8.91 -0.36 -21.98
C ILE A 21 10.05 0.29 -22.76
N LEU A 22 11.26 0.30 -22.22
CA LEU A 22 12.44 0.86 -22.87
C LEU A 22 12.78 0.19 -24.21
N LYS A 23 12.50 -1.10 -24.38
CA LYS A 23 12.61 -1.82 -25.66
C LYS A 23 11.74 -1.21 -26.77
N THR A 24 10.67 -0.52 -26.42
CA THR A 24 9.82 0.18 -27.38
C THR A 24 10.45 1.46 -27.94
N GLY A 25 11.61 1.88 -27.41
CA GLY A 25 12.26 3.15 -27.73
C GLY A 25 11.54 4.37 -27.13
N LYS A 26 10.58 4.17 -26.23
CA LYS A 26 9.80 5.22 -25.56
C LYS A 26 10.22 5.36 -24.10
N THR A 27 10.12 6.58 -23.57
CA THR A 27 10.08 6.78 -22.11
C THR A 27 8.75 6.27 -21.55
N LEU A 28 8.66 6.07 -20.24
CA LEU A 28 7.40 5.68 -19.60
C LEU A 28 6.31 6.73 -19.86
N GLU A 29 6.63 8.01 -19.77
CA GLU A 29 5.72 9.11 -20.08
C GLU A 29 5.17 9.03 -21.51
N GLN A 30 6.04 8.84 -22.49
CA GLN A 30 5.64 8.68 -23.90
C GLN A 30 4.79 7.41 -24.11
N PHE A 31 5.11 6.35 -23.37
CA PHE A 31 4.34 5.11 -23.42
C PHE A 31 2.92 5.30 -22.87
N VAL A 32 2.80 5.87 -21.67
CA VAL A 32 1.54 6.17 -20.98
C VAL A 32 0.67 7.12 -21.80
N ALA A 33 1.26 8.23 -22.30
CA ALA A 33 0.56 9.19 -23.14
C ALA A 33 0.11 8.56 -24.48
N GLY A 34 0.92 7.66 -25.05
CA GLY A 34 0.56 6.91 -26.26
C GLY A 34 -0.62 5.95 -26.08
N LEU A 35 -0.94 5.56 -24.86
CA LEU A 35 -2.14 4.80 -24.52
C LEU A 35 -3.35 5.68 -24.21
N GLY A 36 -3.21 7.01 -24.31
CA GLY A 36 -4.28 7.96 -23.98
C GLY A 36 -4.54 8.10 -22.48
N LEU A 37 -3.57 7.74 -21.64
CA LEU A 37 -3.65 7.85 -20.20
C LEU A 37 -3.05 9.18 -19.71
N ASP A 38 -3.58 9.71 -18.62
CA ASP A 38 -3.14 10.97 -18.00
C ASP A 38 -2.05 10.76 -16.94
N GLY A 39 -1.66 9.51 -16.66
CA GLY A 39 -0.63 9.13 -15.70
C GLY A 39 -0.81 7.71 -15.17
N VAL A 40 -0.08 7.40 -14.12
CA VAL A 40 -0.14 6.11 -13.43
C VAL A 40 -0.46 6.29 -11.95
N GLU A 41 -1.08 5.27 -11.38
CA GLU A 41 -1.10 5.03 -9.96
C GLU A 41 -0.05 3.97 -9.65
N LEU A 42 0.99 4.38 -8.93
CA LEU A 42 2.17 3.57 -8.72
C LEU A 42 1.97 2.63 -7.54
N LEU A 43 2.11 1.33 -7.76
CA LEU A 43 2.19 0.34 -6.69
C LEU A 43 3.66 0.09 -6.37
N VAL A 44 4.09 0.54 -5.21
CA VAL A 44 5.46 0.36 -4.74
C VAL A 44 5.57 -0.93 -3.95
N TYR A 45 6.20 -1.93 -4.55
CA TYR A 45 6.53 -3.16 -3.84
C TYR A 45 7.88 -3.01 -3.15
N ARG A 46 7.86 -2.97 -1.79
CA ARG A 46 9.02 -3.07 -0.88
C ARG A 46 10.24 -2.22 -1.30
N ASN A 47 10.51 -1.13 -0.59
CA ASN A 47 11.78 -0.40 -0.52
C ASN A 47 12.66 -0.44 -1.79
N VAL A 48 12.06 -0.31 -2.95
CA VAL A 48 12.81 -0.29 -4.21
C VAL A 48 13.14 1.15 -4.53
N PRO A 49 14.42 1.54 -4.66
CA PRO A 49 14.84 2.91 -4.92
C PRO A 49 14.70 3.28 -6.41
N TYR A 50 13.48 3.21 -6.95
CA TYR A 50 13.25 3.40 -8.38
C TYR A 50 12.39 4.61 -8.73
N PHE A 51 12.25 5.51 -7.80
CA PHE A 51 11.36 6.63 -7.96
C PHE A 51 11.87 7.69 -8.95
N GLU A 52 13.16 7.77 -9.23
CA GLU A 52 13.72 8.79 -10.14
C GLU A 52 13.14 8.73 -11.57
N SER A 53 12.60 7.58 -11.98
CA SER A 53 12.07 7.38 -13.33
C SER A 53 10.60 7.74 -13.52
N PHE A 54 9.85 8.01 -12.46
CA PHE A 54 8.38 8.15 -12.48
C PHE A 54 7.87 9.55 -12.08
N GLU A 55 8.74 10.45 -11.67
CA GLU A 55 8.41 11.77 -11.08
C GLU A 55 7.39 12.59 -11.90
N HIS A 56 7.30 12.38 -13.20
CA HIS A 56 6.40 13.13 -14.06
C HIS A 56 5.15 12.34 -14.49
N VAL A 57 5.02 11.11 -14.08
CA VAL A 57 3.96 10.20 -14.54
C VAL A 57 3.13 9.68 -13.39
N ALA A 58 3.71 9.56 -12.19
CA ALA A 58 3.00 9.11 -10.99
C ALA A 58 2.06 10.21 -10.49
N VAL A 59 0.76 9.96 -10.56
CA VAL A 59 -0.29 10.85 -10.03
C VAL A 59 -0.70 10.44 -8.63
N GLY A 60 -0.74 9.13 -8.38
CA GLY A 60 -1.02 8.55 -7.08
C GLY A 60 -0.03 7.44 -6.75
N VAL A 61 0.10 7.13 -5.48
CA VAL A 61 0.94 6.03 -5.01
C VAL A 61 0.18 5.17 -4.02
N HIS A 62 0.13 3.87 -4.31
CA HIS A 62 -0.28 2.87 -3.34
C HIS A 62 0.84 2.63 -2.34
N LEU A 63 0.53 2.79 -1.06
CA LEU A 63 1.44 2.45 0.02
C LEU A 63 1.53 0.93 0.19
N ASN A 64 2.65 0.48 0.76
CA ASN A 64 2.82 -0.93 1.08
C ASN A 64 1.70 -1.41 1.99
N TYR A 65 1.19 -2.57 1.68
CA TYR A 65 0.12 -3.22 2.41
C TYR A 65 0.57 -4.59 2.95
N TRP A 66 0.18 -4.84 4.19
CA TRP A 66 0.35 -6.13 4.86
C TRP A 66 -1.05 -6.66 5.21
N PRO A 67 -1.57 -7.68 4.54
CA PRO A 67 -2.90 -8.23 4.84
C PRO A 67 -3.12 -8.57 6.32
N MET A 68 -2.14 -9.16 6.97
CA MET A 68 -2.18 -9.54 8.39
C MET A 68 -1.40 -8.52 9.24
N TRP A 69 -1.84 -7.28 9.31
CA TRP A 69 -1.09 -6.25 10.02
C TRP A 69 -1.51 -6.10 11.50
N LEU A 70 -2.73 -6.50 11.86
CA LEU A 70 -3.30 -6.26 13.19
C LEU A 70 -2.51 -6.99 14.28
N ALA A 71 -2.19 -8.26 14.07
CA ALA A 71 -1.40 -9.05 15.01
C ALA A 71 0.00 -8.45 15.26
N MET A 72 0.64 -7.90 14.21
CA MET A 72 1.91 -7.17 14.36
C MET A 72 1.71 -5.88 15.15
N TYR A 73 0.65 -5.14 14.89
CA TYR A 73 0.35 -3.90 15.59
C TYR A 73 0.05 -4.13 17.07
N GLN A 74 -0.72 -5.15 17.40
CA GLN A 74 -1.08 -5.54 18.77
C GLN A 74 0.05 -6.28 19.50
N ASN A 75 1.12 -6.68 18.78
CA ASN A 75 2.18 -7.55 19.28
C ASN A 75 1.65 -8.89 19.80
N ASP A 76 0.65 -9.43 19.10
CA ASP A 76 0.02 -10.71 19.41
C ASP A 76 0.92 -11.87 18.94
N LYS A 77 1.71 -12.38 19.90
CA LYS A 77 2.68 -13.45 19.61
C LYS A 77 2.02 -14.79 19.32
N GLU A 78 0.80 -15.00 19.84
CA GLU A 78 0.06 -16.25 19.61
C GLU A 78 -0.42 -16.28 18.16
N VAL A 79 -1.11 -15.23 17.71
CA VAL A 79 -1.56 -15.11 16.33
C VAL A 79 -0.38 -15.12 15.37
N LEU A 80 0.67 -14.32 15.61
CA LEU A 80 1.87 -14.31 14.77
C LEU A 80 2.52 -15.70 14.70
N GLY A 81 2.56 -16.44 15.81
CA GLY A 81 3.12 -17.80 15.87
C GLY A 81 2.32 -18.85 15.10
N ARG A 82 1.03 -18.61 14.83
CA ARG A 82 0.22 -19.51 13.97
C ARG A 82 0.65 -19.44 12.49
N PHE A 83 1.09 -18.27 12.04
CA PHE A 83 1.40 -18.02 10.62
C PHE A 83 2.90 -17.98 10.31
N PHE A 84 3.74 -17.64 11.28
CA PHE A 84 5.18 -17.49 11.09
C PHE A 84 5.96 -18.47 11.96
N THR A 85 6.57 -19.46 11.33
CA THR A 85 7.30 -20.54 12.02
C THR A 85 8.67 -20.12 12.55
N SER A 86 9.18 -18.95 12.13
CA SER A 86 10.47 -18.42 12.56
C SER A 86 10.48 -16.90 12.58
N LYS A 87 11.48 -16.34 13.30
CA LYS A 87 11.73 -14.89 13.27
C LYS A 87 12.16 -14.39 11.88
N ASP A 88 12.83 -15.23 11.10
CA ASP A 88 13.27 -14.87 9.75
C ASP A 88 12.04 -14.73 8.83
N ALA A 89 11.10 -15.69 8.88
CA ALA A 89 9.84 -15.61 8.12
C ALA A 89 9.02 -14.35 8.50
N LEU A 90 8.97 -14.04 9.80
CA LEU A 90 8.30 -12.82 10.27
C LEU A 90 9.00 -11.55 9.76
N ASN A 91 10.34 -11.54 9.82
CA ASN A 91 11.13 -10.43 9.30
C ASN A 91 11.01 -10.29 7.78
N ASP A 92 10.98 -11.38 7.03
CA ASP A 92 10.81 -11.37 5.58
C ASP A 92 9.46 -10.78 5.17
N TYR A 93 8.41 -11.05 5.96
CA TYR A 93 7.07 -10.54 5.68
C TYR A 93 6.91 -9.07 6.06
N TYR A 94 7.28 -8.66 7.28
CA TYR A 94 7.05 -7.30 7.78
C TYR A 94 8.27 -6.37 7.63
N GLY A 95 9.44 -6.90 7.25
CA GLY A 95 10.73 -6.20 7.31
C GLY A 95 11.23 -5.95 8.72
N THR A 96 10.65 -6.64 9.72
CA THR A 96 10.97 -6.51 11.14
C THR A 96 10.24 -7.59 11.95
N THR A 97 10.64 -7.76 13.21
CA THR A 97 10.02 -8.72 14.14
C THR A 97 9.21 -8.06 15.26
N TYR A 98 8.97 -6.75 15.19
CA TYR A 98 8.29 -6.00 16.26
C TYR A 98 7.55 -4.77 15.74
N CYS A 99 6.46 -4.40 16.43
CA CYS A 99 5.52 -3.34 16.05
C CYS A 99 6.20 -1.99 15.71
N MET A 100 7.09 -1.49 16.57
CA MET A 100 7.73 -0.19 16.34
C MET A 100 8.65 -0.19 15.11
N GLY A 101 9.23 -1.35 14.78
CA GLY A 101 9.98 -1.53 13.53
C GLY A 101 9.06 -1.45 12.32
N TRP A 102 7.90 -2.11 12.39
CA TRP A 102 6.90 -2.07 11.36
C TRP A 102 6.33 -0.65 11.13
N LEU A 103 6.03 0.10 12.19
CA LEU A 103 5.62 1.50 12.05
C LEU A 103 6.70 2.38 11.41
N ARG A 104 7.99 2.12 11.70
CA ARG A 104 9.09 2.81 10.99
C ARG A 104 9.14 2.45 9.50
N ASN A 105 8.85 1.20 9.14
CA ASN A 105 8.79 0.78 7.74
C ASN A 105 7.64 1.47 6.99
N ILE A 106 6.48 1.64 7.65
CA ILE A 106 5.37 2.43 7.09
C ILE A 106 5.81 3.88 6.84
N ARG A 107 6.42 4.54 7.83
CA ARG A 107 6.93 5.91 7.66
C ARG A 107 7.96 6.03 6.54
N ALA A 108 8.87 5.06 6.45
CA ALA A 108 9.86 5.01 5.37
C ALA A 108 9.20 4.85 3.99
N ASN A 109 8.15 4.05 3.91
CA ASN A 109 7.36 3.87 2.68
C ASN A 109 6.61 5.15 2.30
N ILE A 110 5.99 5.85 3.26
CA ILE A 110 5.35 7.16 3.02
C ILE A 110 6.40 8.16 2.49
N LYS A 111 7.56 8.26 3.13
CA LYS A 111 8.64 9.16 2.67
C LYS A 111 9.10 8.83 1.25
N ALA A 112 9.27 7.54 0.95
CA ALA A 112 9.63 7.11 -0.39
C ALA A 112 8.55 7.48 -1.42
N ALA A 113 7.27 7.26 -1.08
CA ALA A 113 6.16 7.63 -1.95
C ALA A 113 6.10 9.14 -2.23
N LEU A 114 6.39 9.98 -1.23
CA LEU A 114 6.37 11.44 -1.36
C LEU A 114 7.49 12.01 -2.25
N VAL A 115 8.54 11.25 -2.54
CA VAL A 115 9.58 11.64 -3.52
C VAL A 115 8.96 11.87 -4.90
N GLU A 116 7.94 11.09 -5.25
CA GLU A 116 7.20 11.21 -6.52
C GLU A 116 6.28 12.43 -6.60
N LYS A 117 6.15 13.21 -5.50
CA LYS A 117 5.22 14.34 -5.41
C LYS A 117 3.80 13.97 -5.86
N PRO A 118 3.24 12.86 -5.36
CA PRO A 118 1.92 12.39 -5.77
C PRO A 118 0.84 13.38 -5.32
N GLU A 119 -0.28 13.42 -6.04
CA GLU A 119 -1.46 14.16 -5.62
C GLU A 119 -2.22 13.43 -4.51
N TYR A 120 -2.06 12.10 -4.44
CA TYR A 120 -2.68 11.26 -3.41
C TYR A 120 -1.87 10.02 -3.10
N LEU A 121 -2.07 9.52 -1.88
CA LEU A 121 -1.61 8.22 -1.40
C LEU A 121 -2.81 7.30 -1.19
N VAL A 122 -2.69 6.04 -1.52
CA VAL A 122 -3.70 5.02 -1.21
C VAL A 122 -3.26 4.22 -0.01
N TRP A 123 -4.10 4.19 1.01
CA TRP A 123 -3.90 3.46 2.24
C TRP A 123 -4.94 2.36 2.38
N HIS A 124 -4.48 1.13 2.49
CA HIS A 124 -5.36 -0.01 2.73
C HIS A 124 -5.73 -0.11 4.21
N VAL A 125 -7.02 -0.19 4.50
CA VAL A 125 -7.53 -0.29 5.87
C VAL A 125 -7.98 -1.69 6.25
N ALA A 126 -8.22 -2.57 5.27
CA ALA A 126 -8.65 -3.93 5.52
C ALA A 126 -7.55 -4.79 6.17
N GLU A 127 -7.97 -5.78 6.91
CA GLU A 127 -7.13 -6.82 7.52
C GLU A 127 -7.75 -8.19 7.27
N CYS A 128 -6.94 -9.15 6.95
CA CYS A 128 -7.36 -10.54 6.84
C CYS A 128 -6.19 -11.51 6.88
N THR A 129 -6.44 -12.66 7.45
CA THR A 129 -5.53 -13.81 7.37
C THR A 129 -5.80 -14.61 6.10
N LEU A 130 -4.84 -15.46 5.72
CA LEU A 130 -5.02 -16.35 4.59
C LEU A 130 -6.21 -17.32 4.79
N GLU A 131 -6.45 -17.76 6.03
CA GLU A 131 -7.56 -18.64 6.36
C GLU A 131 -8.90 -17.94 6.17
N GLU A 132 -9.01 -16.68 6.60
CA GLU A 132 -10.23 -15.88 6.45
C GLU A 132 -10.60 -15.64 4.98
N VAL A 133 -9.59 -15.47 4.11
CA VAL A 133 -9.81 -15.34 2.65
C VAL A 133 -10.56 -16.56 2.09
N PHE A 134 -10.28 -17.76 2.57
CA PHE A 134 -10.89 -18.97 2.06
C PHE A 134 -12.15 -19.40 2.81
N THR A 135 -12.21 -19.11 4.11
CA THR A 135 -13.31 -19.61 4.96
C THR A 135 -14.43 -18.59 5.14
N PHE A 136 -14.16 -17.30 4.90
CA PHE A 136 -15.09 -16.19 5.17
C PHE A 136 -15.48 -16.08 6.67
N LYS A 137 -14.67 -16.65 7.53
CA LYS A 137 -14.86 -16.56 8.98
C LYS A 137 -13.86 -15.57 9.53
N PHE A 138 -14.32 -14.36 9.77
CA PHE A 138 -13.50 -13.27 10.26
C PHE A 138 -13.39 -13.30 11.77
N GLU A 139 -12.17 -13.18 12.29
CA GLU A 139 -11.88 -13.17 13.74
C GLU A 139 -12.18 -11.80 14.37
N HIS A 140 -12.12 -10.74 13.55
CA HIS A 140 -12.32 -9.36 14.01
C HIS A 140 -13.52 -8.71 13.35
N SER A 141 -14.22 -7.87 14.11
CA SER A 141 -15.30 -7.02 13.58
C SER A 141 -14.72 -5.86 12.76
N ASP A 142 -15.51 -5.32 11.84
CA ASP A 142 -15.14 -4.14 11.05
C ASP A 142 -14.76 -2.96 11.96
N MET A 143 -15.46 -2.78 13.08
CA MET A 143 -15.19 -1.69 14.00
C MET A 143 -13.82 -1.83 14.68
N GLU A 144 -13.40 -3.05 15.04
CA GLU A 144 -12.06 -3.30 15.59
C GLU A 144 -10.98 -2.95 14.56
N ILE A 145 -11.16 -3.41 13.31
CA ILE A 145 -10.21 -3.14 12.23
C ILE A 145 -10.12 -1.64 11.95
N VAL A 146 -11.25 -0.95 11.78
CA VAL A 146 -11.28 0.49 11.49
C VAL A 146 -10.65 1.30 12.63
N THR A 147 -10.97 0.94 13.89
CA THR A 147 -10.40 1.63 15.05
C THR A 147 -8.88 1.43 15.13
N ALA A 148 -8.41 0.21 14.90
CA ALA A 148 -6.98 -0.08 14.89
C ALA A 148 -6.28 0.61 13.71
N ALA A 149 -6.86 0.56 12.50
CA ALA A 149 -6.33 1.23 11.31
C ALA A 149 -6.21 2.75 11.52
N ALA A 150 -7.23 3.39 12.09
CA ALA A 150 -7.18 4.80 12.46
C ALA A 150 -6.07 5.08 13.48
N SER A 151 -5.87 4.21 14.46
CA SER A 151 -4.81 4.34 15.44
C SER A 151 -3.40 4.20 14.83
N VAL A 152 -3.22 3.26 13.90
CA VAL A 152 -1.96 3.13 13.14
C VAL A 152 -1.73 4.36 12.29
N PHE A 153 -2.73 4.77 11.52
CA PHE A 153 -2.66 5.92 10.62
C PHE A 153 -2.25 7.18 11.37
N ASN A 154 -2.93 7.51 12.48
CA ASN A 154 -2.63 8.69 13.31
C ASN A 154 -1.20 8.70 13.90
N ARG A 155 -0.50 7.57 13.89
CA ARG A 155 0.90 7.48 14.34
C ARG A 155 1.91 7.77 13.25
N VAL A 156 1.50 7.83 11.99
CA VAL A 156 2.41 7.93 10.85
C VAL A 156 2.07 9.08 9.90
N THR A 157 0.95 9.77 10.10
CA THR A 157 0.45 10.85 9.23
C THR A 157 1.23 12.15 9.31
N ASP A 158 1.98 12.36 10.37
CA ASP A 158 2.85 13.52 10.56
C ASP A 158 3.91 13.70 9.45
N GLU A 159 4.13 12.65 8.67
CA GLU A 159 5.02 12.68 7.50
C GLU A 159 4.30 13.12 6.20
N ILE A 160 2.96 13.20 6.18
CA ILE A 160 2.18 13.50 4.96
C ILE A 160 1.87 14.98 4.89
N PRO A 161 2.27 15.71 3.82
CA PRO A 161 1.90 17.09 3.61
C PRO A 161 0.38 17.30 3.50
N GLU A 162 -0.11 18.47 3.93
CA GLU A 162 -1.54 18.81 3.94
C GLU A 162 -2.18 18.86 2.54
N ASP A 163 -1.39 19.09 1.51
CA ASP A 163 -1.82 19.17 0.12
C ASP A 163 -1.86 17.79 -0.58
N VAL A 164 -1.39 16.73 0.07
CA VAL A 164 -1.46 15.35 -0.42
C VAL A 164 -2.70 14.68 0.13
N LEU A 165 -3.59 14.22 -0.75
CA LEU A 165 -4.80 13.49 -0.34
C LEU A 165 -4.43 12.09 0.14
N VAL A 166 -5.15 11.57 1.14
CA VAL A 166 -5.09 10.16 1.50
C VAL A 166 -6.42 9.52 1.18
N LEU A 167 -6.38 8.51 0.32
CA LEU A 167 -7.52 7.71 -0.07
C LEU A 167 -7.47 6.40 0.71
N PHE A 168 -8.52 6.13 1.50
CA PHE A 168 -8.64 4.87 2.19
C PHE A 168 -9.27 3.85 1.25
N GLU A 169 -8.59 2.73 1.06
CA GLU A 169 -9.07 1.64 0.23
C GLU A 169 -9.44 0.44 1.08
N ASN A 170 -10.65 -0.07 0.81
CA ASN A 170 -11.11 -1.34 1.29
C ASN A 170 -10.75 -2.40 0.25
N LEU A 171 -9.99 -3.41 0.62
CA LEU A 171 -9.58 -4.46 -0.31
C LEU A 171 -10.78 -5.12 -0.96
N TRP A 172 -10.57 -5.52 -2.22
CA TRP A 172 -11.61 -6.18 -3.01
C TRP A 172 -12.16 -7.44 -2.36
N TRP A 173 -11.36 -8.12 -1.52
CA TRP A 173 -11.79 -9.33 -0.85
C TRP A 173 -10.75 -9.84 0.17
N PRO A 174 -11.17 -10.22 1.39
CA PRO A 174 -12.53 -10.15 1.94
C PRO A 174 -13.00 -8.75 2.30
N GLY A 175 -12.12 -7.76 2.39
CA GLY A 175 -12.43 -6.36 2.68
C GLY A 175 -13.26 -6.12 3.94
N LEU A 176 -13.45 -4.86 4.27
CA LEU A 176 -14.38 -4.47 5.33
C LEU A 176 -15.82 -4.76 4.92
N ARG A 177 -16.62 -5.28 5.82
CA ARG A 177 -18.06 -5.45 5.62
C ARG A 177 -18.79 -4.25 6.19
N LEU A 178 -19.44 -3.49 5.33
CA LEU A 178 -20.27 -2.36 5.78
C LEU A 178 -21.62 -2.79 6.40
N THR A 179 -21.85 -4.09 6.53
CA THR A 179 -23.12 -4.65 7.02
C THR A 179 -23.05 -5.16 8.46
N ASP A 180 -21.87 -5.20 9.06
CA ASP A 180 -21.75 -5.55 10.47
C ASP A 180 -22.18 -4.33 11.31
N PRO A 181 -23.08 -4.54 12.30
CA PRO A 181 -23.64 -3.46 13.10
C PRO A 181 -22.62 -2.83 14.07
#